data_8e5fb5bb20d29d567212ffafd9f8689d
#
_entry.id   8e5fb5bb20d29d567212ffafd9f8689d
#
_cell.length_a   1.000
_cell.length_b   1.000
_cell.length_c   1.000
_cell.angle_alpha   90.00
_cell.angle_beta   90.00
_cell.angle_gamma   90.00
#
_symmetry.space_group_name_H-M   'P 1'
#
loop_
_entity.id
_entity.type
_entity.pdbx_description
1 polymer ?
#
loop_
_entity_poly.entity_id
_entity_poly.type
_entity_poly.pdbx_seq_one_letter_code
_entity_poly.pdbx_strand_id
1 'polypeptide(L)'
;MSVDANALFQPFKLGDLTLPNRLVMAPLTRNRAAEGDVARDITATYYGQRASAGLLISEGSQISHQGQGYLRTPGIYSPAQVAHWRKVTDAVHKAGGRIFIQLWHVGRVSHTSLQPGGGAPVGPSALRAQTKTFLEEGFADVSEPRALDLSEIPGILRDYENAARNAKEAGFDGLEIHAANGYLLDQFMKDGSNHRADAYGGSIENRARLTIEATEAVLKIWDKGRVGIRLSPAKVNDTADSNPQALFSHVVEKLDGLGLGYIHMIEGATQGDRNAVDVDYEGLRGSFRGAYIANNGYSRDMAAEALSSGRTDLVAFGRLFIANPDLVERFRLNAPLNEPDRATFYGGGVKGYTDYPGLDEAA
;
A
#
# COMPACT_ATOMS: atom_id res chain seq x y z
N MET A 1 14.70 8.93 30.12
CA MET A 1 15.50 9.74 29.18
C MET A 1 14.62 10.01 27.98
N SER A 2 14.49 11.26 27.52
CA SER A 2 13.75 11.57 26.30
C SER A 2 14.49 11.01 25.09
N VAL A 3 13.79 10.26 24.22
CA VAL A 3 14.38 9.76 22.96
C VAL A 3 14.66 10.96 22.06
N ASP A 4 15.88 11.05 21.53
CA ASP A 4 16.19 12.06 20.51
C ASP A 4 15.45 11.75 19.21
N ALA A 5 14.42 12.50 18.92
CA ALA A 5 13.60 12.32 17.71
C ALA A 5 14.21 12.95 16.45
N ASN A 6 15.41 13.51 16.52
CA ASN A 6 16.04 14.23 15.41
C ASN A 6 16.22 13.35 14.16
N ALA A 7 16.42 12.05 14.34
CA ALA A 7 16.53 11.08 13.24
C ALA A 7 15.30 11.09 12.30
N LEU A 8 14.08 11.35 12.82
CA LEU A 8 12.85 11.46 12.03
C LEU A 8 12.89 12.57 10.98
N PHE A 9 13.59 13.67 11.30
CA PHE A 9 13.56 14.91 10.51
C PHE A 9 14.80 15.08 9.62
N GLN A 10 15.67 14.08 9.58
CA GLN A 10 16.83 14.09 8.67
C GLN A 10 16.38 13.77 7.25
N PRO A 11 16.92 14.46 6.25
CA PRO A 11 16.67 14.12 4.85
C PRO A 11 17.08 12.67 4.56
N PHE A 12 16.40 12.05 3.59
CA PHE A 12 16.74 10.71 3.12
C PHE A 12 16.77 10.65 1.59
N LYS A 13 17.77 9.99 1.03
CA LYS A 13 17.89 9.80 -0.42
C LYS A 13 17.25 8.48 -0.83
N LEU A 14 16.09 8.57 -1.50
CA LEU A 14 15.37 7.43 -2.07
C LEU A 14 15.57 7.42 -3.59
N GLY A 15 16.41 6.55 -4.11
CA GLY A 15 16.80 6.58 -5.51
C GLY A 15 17.42 7.93 -5.88
N ASP A 16 16.82 8.63 -6.84
CA ASP A 16 17.20 10.00 -7.25
C ASP A 16 16.40 11.10 -6.52
N LEU A 17 15.40 10.72 -5.68
CA LEU A 17 14.65 11.65 -4.85
C LEU A 17 15.38 11.96 -3.54
N THR A 18 15.27 13.22 -3.10
CA THR A 18 15.60 13.60 -1.73
C THR A 18 14.29 13.88 -0.98
N LEU A 19 14.01 13.05 0.01
CA LEU A 19 12.88 13.22 0.93
C LEU A 19 13.29 14.18 2.06
N PRO A 20 12.44 15.15 2.45
CA PRO A 20 12.80 16.16 3.46
C PRO A 20 12.88 15.60 4.90
N ASN A 21 12.26 14.45 5.13
CA ASN A 21 12.25 13.76 6.43
C ASN A 21 11.99 12.26 6.21
N ARG A 22 11.97 11.47 7.28
CA ARG A 22 11.84 10.02 7.24
C ARG A 22 10.44 9.50 7.60
N LEU A 23 9.45 10.39 7.67
CA LEU A 23 8.05 10.02 7.91
C LEU A 23 7.35 9.74 6.58
N VAL A 24 6.74 8.56 6.48
CA VAL A 24 5.96 8.16 5.31
C VAL A 24 4.49 8.09 5.69
N MET A 25 3.62 8.70 4.88
CA MET A 25 2.20 8.42 5.00
C MET A 25 1.91 7.07 4.36
N ALA A 26 1.51 6.09 5.18
CA ALA A 26 1.14 4.75 4.71
C ALA A 26 -0.09 4.82 3.79
N PRO A 27 -0.24 3.88 2.83
CA PRO A 27 -1.44 3.77 2.01
C PRO A 27 -2.66 3.43 2.87
N LEU A 28 -3.73 4.20 2.72
CA LEU A 28 -4.95 4.12 3.52
C LEU A 28 -6.18 4.20 2.64
N THR A 29 -6.94 3.13 2.52
CA THR A 29 -8.22 3.11 1.82
C THR A 29 -9.21 4.03 2.53
N ARG A 30 -9.80 4.99 1.80
CA ARG A 30 -10.73 5.97 2.36
C ARG A 30 -12.14 5.89 1.75
N ASN A 31 -12.34 5.12 0.68
CA ASN A 31 -13.63 4.88 0.03
C ASN A 31 -14.38 6.18 -0.34
N ARG A 32 -13.70 7.14 -0.95
CA ARG A 32 -14.25 8.45 -1.33
C ARG A 32 -14.17 8.75 -2.82
N ALA A 33 -13.82 7.77 -3.66
CA ALA A 33 -13.88 7.94 -5.10
C ALA A 33 -15.32 8.22 -5.59
N ALA A 34 -15.45 8.96 -6.68
CA ALA A 34 -16.71 9.20 -7.37
C ALA A 34 -17.07 8.01 -8.28
N GLU A 35 -18.21 8.12 -8.95
CA GLU A 35 -18.62 7.19 -10.00
C GLU A 35 -17.51 7.07 -11.06
N GLY A 36 -17.29 5.87 -11.59
CA GLY A 36 -16.16 5.56 -12.47
C GLY A 36 -14.82 5.40 -11.73
N ASP A 37 -14.87 5.26 -10.40
CA ASP A 37 -13.69 5.05 -9.54
C ASP A 37 -12.64 6.17 -9.69
N VAL A 38 -13.08 7.40 -9.88
CA VAL A 38 -12.21 8.57 -10.04
C VAL A 38 -11.95 9.27 -8.72
N ALA A 39 -10.71 9.71 -8.49
CA ALA A 39 -10.37 10.54 -7.35
C ALA A 39 -11.14 11.88 -7.42
N ARG A 40 -11.68 12.36 -6.29
CA ARG A 40 -12.46 13.60 -6.21
C ARG A 40 -11.55 14.81 -5.94
N ASP A 41 -12.05 16.02 -6.17
CA ASP A 41 -11.30 17.24 -5.83
C ASP A 41 -10.94 17.32 -4.33
N ILE A 42 -11.82 16.80 -3.45
CA ILE A 42 -11.54 16.68 -2.02
C ILE A 42 -10.34 15.75 -1.73
N THR A 43 -10.04 14.79 -2.62
CA THR A 43 -8.88 13.92 -2.51
C THR A 43 -7.59 14.71 -2.72
N ALA A 44 -7.61 15.70 -3.63
CA ALA A 44 -6.48 16.61 -3.84
C ALA A 44 -6.21 17.46 -2.58
N THR A 45 -7.26 17.97 -1.94
CA THR A 45 -7.15 18.66 -0.66
C THR A 45 -6.55 17.76 0.42
N TYR A 46 -7.04 16.53 0.56
CA TYR A 46 -6.59 15.56 1.56
C TYR A 46 -5.09 15.27 1.49
N TYR A 47 -4.58 14.95 0.30
CA TYR A 47 -3.16 14.68 0.11
C TYR A 47 -2.32 15.97 0.18
N GLY A 48 -2.82 17.08 -0.36
CA GLY A 48 -2.16 18.39 -0.27
C GLY A 48 -1.91 18.85 1.17
N GLN A 49 -2.89 18.65 2.07
CA GLN A 49 -2.75 18.97 3.51
C GLN A 49 -1.63 18.16 4.20
N ARG A 50 -1.27 16.99 3.66
CA ARG A 50 -0.28 16.06 4.25
C ARG A 50 1.07 16.10 3.55
N ALA A 51 1.26 17.05 2.64
CA ALA A 51 2.46 17.17 1.80
C ALA A 51 3.77 17.42 2.57
N SER A 52 3.71 17.73 3.88
CA SER A 52 4.86 17.83 4.76
C SER A 52 5.53 16.47 5.06
N ALA A 53 4.83 15.34 4.84
CA ALA A 53 5.43 14.01 4.93
C ALA A 53 6.63 13.87 3.99
N GLY A 54 7.65 13.11 4.39
CA GLY A 54 8.78 12.80 3.54
C GLY A 54 8.35 12.12 2.24
N LEU A 55 7.38 11.21 2.34
CA LEU A 55 6.73 10.56 1.20
C LEU A 55 5.26 10.29 1.52
N LEU A 56 4.37 10.61 0.59
CA LEU A 56 2.99 10.15 0.61
C LEU A 56 2.87 8.89 -0.25
N ILE A 57 2.23 7.83 0.28
CA ILE A 57 1.77 6.71 -0.55
C ILE A 57 0.24 6.77 -0.59
N SER A 58 -0.32 6.84 -1.80
CA SER A 58 -1.76 6.97 -1.97
C SER A 58 -2.50 5.74 -1.44
N GLU A 59 -3.79 5.87 -1.24
CA GLU A 59 -4.67 4.71 -1.08
C GLU A 59 -4.51 3.73 -2.24
N GLY A 60 -4.76 2.42 -1.97
CA GLY A 60 -4.75 1.39 -3.00
C GLY A 60 -5.65 1.77 -4.17
N SER A 61 -5.07 1.79 -5.36
CA SER A 61 -5.74 2.18 -6.62
C SER A 61 -5.75 0.99 -7.56
N GLN A 62 -6.95 0.52 -7.90
CA GLN A 62 -7.08 -0.70 -8.71
C GLN A 62 -6.49 -0.53 -10.11
N ILE A 63 -5.75 -1.56 -10.56
CA ILE A 63 -5.08 -1.59 -11.87
C ILE A 63 -6.05 -1.93 -13.02
N SER A 64 -7.23 -2.44 -12.69
CA SER A 64 -8.31 -2.79 -13.62
C SER A 64 -9.63 -2.84 -12.85
N HIS A 65 -10.77 -2.87 -13.55
CA HIS A 65 -12.08 -3.05 -12.91
C HIS A 65 -12.15 -4.40 -12.16
N GLN A 66 -11.52 -5.46 -12.69
CA GLN A 66 -11.43 -6.76 -11.99
C GLN A 66 -10.68 -6.66 -10.65
N GLY A 67 -9.76 -5.71 -10.52
CA GLY A 67 -8.99 -5.46 -9.30
C GLY A 67 -9.77 -4.80 -8.18
N GLN A 68 -11.02 -4.37 -8.38
CA GLN A 68 -11.83 -3.70 -7.37
C GLN A 68 -12.39 -4.67 -6.33
N GLY A 69 -12.29 -4.31 -5.05
CA GLY A 69 -12.82 -5.12 -3.96
C GLY A 69 -13.68 -4.38 -2.95
N TYR A 70 -13.71 -3.06 -3.03
CA TYR A 70 -14.50 -2.21 -2.14
C TYR A 70 -15.12 -1.08 -2.94
N LEU A 71 -16.36 -0.72 -2.58
CA LEU A 71 -17.05 0.38 -3.22
C LEU A 71 -16.28 1.69 -3.02
N ARG A 72 -16.26 2.55 -4.06
CA ARG A 72 -15.65 3.89 -4.03
C ARG A 72 -14.15 3.90 -3.69
N THR A 73 -13.43 2.87 -4.08
CA THR A 73 -11.97 2.90 -4.16
C THR A 73 -11.54 3.42 -5.55
N PRO A 74 -10.49 4.23 -5.64
CA PRO A 74 -10.09 4.79 -6.92
C PRO A 74 -9.36 3.77 -7.80
N GLY A 75 -9.44 3.96 -9.12
CA GLY A 75 -8.66 3.21 -10.10
C GLY A 75 -7.56 4.06 -10.75
N ILE A 76 -6.72 3.39 -11.56
CA ILE A 76 -5.67 4.00 -12.39
C ILE A 76 -5.60 3.35 -13.78
N TYR A 77 -6.73 2.87 -14.29
CA TYR A 77 -6.81 2.12 -15.55
C TYR A 77 -7.58 2.85 -16.66
N SER A 78 -8.14 4.03 -16.39
CA SER A 78 -8.88 4.81 -17.38
C SER A 78 -8.36 6.24 -17.52
N PRO A 79 -8.55 6.90 -18.70
CA PRO A 79 -8.14 8.29 -18.91
C PRO A 79 -8.79 9.27 -17.91
N ALA A 80 -10.05 9.03 -17.50
CA ALA A 80 -10.73 9.85 -16.51
C ALA A 80 -10.03 9.76 -15.14
N GLN A 81 -9.64 8.56 -14.72
CA GLN A 81 -8.91 8.35 -13.48
C GLN A 81 -7.53 9.04 -13.51
N VAL A 82 -6.80 8.94 -14.64
CA VAL A 82 -5.53 9.65 -14.85
C VAL A 82 -5.70 11.16 -14.70
N ALA A 83 -6.71 11.74 -15.36
CA ALA A 83 -6.97 13.17 -15.31
C ALA A 83 -7.30 13.67 -13.89
N HIS A 84 -8.03 12.87 -13.10
CA HIS A 84 -8.37 13.23 -11.73
C HIS A 84 -7.18 13.03 -10.77
N TRP A 85 -6.39 11.97 -10.93
CA TRP A 85 -5.16 11.79 -10.16
C TRP A 85 -4.13 12.90 -10.43
N ARG A 86 -4.08 13.44 -11.66
CA ARG A 86 -3.23 14.61 -11.97
C ARG A 86 -3.55 15.81 -11.07
N LYS A 87 -4.83 16.08 -10.77
CA LYS A 87 -5.19 17.14 -9.84
C LYS A 87 -4.63 16.90 -8.43
N VAL A 88 -4.57 15.62 -8.02
CA VAL A 88 -4.01 15.23 -6.72
C VAL A 88 -2.50 15.44 -6.69
N THR A 89 -1.79 14.94 -7.70
CA THR A 89 -0.32 15.11 -7.79
C THR A 89 0.06 16.58 -7.89
N ASP A 90 -0.66 17.38 -8.68
CA ASP A 90 -0.44 18.83 -8.80
C ASP A 90 -0.61 19.53 -7.43
N ALA A 91 -1.65 19.17 -6.65
CA ALA A 91 -1.89 19.75 -5.33
C ALA A 91 -0.75 19.41 -4.35
N VAL A 92 -0.29 18.17 -4.35
CA VAL A 92 0.84 17.72 -3.52
C VAL A 92 2.14 18.42 -3.92
N HIS A 93 2.44 18.48 -5.20
CA HIS A 93 3.64 19.14 -5.72
C HIS A 93 3.63 20.65 -5.44
N LYS A 94 2.47 21.30 -5.61
CA LYS A 94 2.30 22.72 -5.25
C LYS A 94 2.62 22.99 -3.78
N ALA A 95 2.32 22.04 -2.90
CA ALA A 95 2.65 22.09 -1.48
C ALA A 95 4.09 21.60 -1.15
N GLY A 96 4.90 21.26 -2.18
CA GLY A 96 6.29 20.83 -2.03
C GLY A 96 6.48 19.35 -1.68
N GLY A 97 5.39 18.56 -1.63
CA GLY A 97 5.42 17.15 -1.28
C GLY A 97 5.84 16.21 -2.41
N ARG A 98 5.94 14.92 -2.06
CA ARG A 98 6.20 13.81 -2.99
C ARG A 98 5.14 12.74 -2.78
N ILE A 99 4.60 12.19 -3.86
CA ILE A 99 3.53 11.19 -3.79
C ILE A 99 3.78 10.02 -4.75
N PHE A 100 3.72 8.80 -4.20
CA PHE A 100 3.69 7.54 -4.93
C PHE A 100 2.27 6.99 -4.93
N ILE A 101 1.84 6.34 -6.03
CA ILE A 101 0.57 5.63 -6.09
C ILE A 101 0.76 4.17 -5.65
N GLN A 102 -0.18 3.61 -4.88
CA GLN A 102 -0.19 2.18 -4.61
C GLN A 102 -1.04 1.45 -5.65
N LEU A 103 -0.42 0.57 -6.46
CA LEU A 103 -1.09 -0.28 -7.45
C LEU A 103 -1.69 -1.49 -6.77
N TRP A 104 -2.98 -1.75 -7.01
CA TRP A 104 -3.76 -2.70 -6.25
C TRP A 104 -4.62 -3.61 -7.11
N HIS A 105 -4.66 -4.90 -6.76
CA HIS A 105 -5.65 -5.86 -7.21
C HIS A 105 -6.03 -6.74 -6.03
N VAL A 106 -7.29 -6.69 -5.62
CA VAL A 106 -7.73 -7.35 -4.37
C VAL A 106 -7.82 -8.87 -4.47
N GLY A 107 -7.80 -9.42 -5.68
CA GLY A 107 -7.97 -10.87 -5.86
C GLY A 107 -9.34 -11.35 -5.38
N ARG A 108 -9.35 -12.39 -4.53
CA ARG A 108 -10.56 -13.01 -3.98
C ARG A 108 -11.33 -12.15 -2.95
N VAL A 109 -10.74 -11.02 -2.50
CA VAL A 109 -11.39 -10.14 -1.51
C VAL A 109 -12.27 -9.14 -2.24
N SER A 110 -13.36 -9.63 -2.87
CA SER A 110 -14.30 -8.83 -3.64
C SER A 110 -15.71 -9.46 -3.62
N HIS A 111 -16.63 -8.79 -4.27
CA HIS A 111 -18.02 -9.20 -4.41
C HIS A 111 -18.45 -9.13 -5.88
N THR A 112 -19.36 -10.02 -6.32
CA THR A 112 -19.85 -10.06 -7.70
C THR A 112 -20.41 -8.72 -8.17
N SER A 113 -21.06 -7.93 -7.29
CA SER A 113 -21.57 -6.59 -7.62
C SER A 113 -20.50 -5.55 -7.98
N LEU A 114 -19.24 -5.81 -7.62
CA LEU A 114 -18.09 -4.95 -7.92
C LEU A 114 -17.27 -5.46 -9.11
N GLN A 115 -17.66 -6.63 -9.66
CA GLN A 115 -16.88 -7.25 -10.73
C GLN A 115 -17.50 -6.98 -12.11
N PRO A 116 -16.69 -6.94 -13.17
CA PRO A 116 -17.19 -6.79 -14.53
C PRO A 116 -18.28 -7.80 -14.85
N GLY A 117 -19.46 -7.31 -15.31
CA GLY A 117 -20.58 -8.15 -15.68
C GLY A 117 -21.19 -8.99 -14.53
N GLY A 118 -20.90 -8.66 -13.27
CA GLY A 118 -21.37 -9.45 -12.13
C GLY A 118 -20.64 -10.79 -11.97
N GLY A 119 -19.48 -10.96 -12.57
CA GLY A 119 -18.68 -12.19 -12.54
C GLY A 119 -18.11 -12.51 -11.16
N ALA A 120 -17.56 -13.73 -11.00
CA ALA A 120 -16.88 -14.12 -9.77
C ALA A 120 -15.55 -13.36 -9.61
N PRO A 121 -15.16 -12.94 -8.39
CA PRO A 121 -13.80 -12.51 -8.11
C PRO A 121 -12.78 -13.58 -8.49
N VAL A 122 -11.52 -13.18 -8.68
CA VAL A 122 -10.46 -14.10 -9.07
C VAL A 122 -9.43 -14.27 -7.95
N GLY A 123 -8.79 -15.42 -7.92
CA GLY A 123 -7.69 -15.71 -7.00
C GLY A 123 -6.78 -16.79 -7.56
N PRO A 124 -5.73 -17.22 -6.82
CA PRO A 124 -4.93 -18.36 -7.24
C PRO A 124 -5.74 -19.65 -7.27
N SER A 125 -6.71 -19.79 -6.38
CA SER A 125 -7.58 -20.94 -6.21
C SER A 125 -9.01 -20.52 -5.89
N ALA A 126 -10.00 -21.37 -6.16
CA ALA A 126 -11.42 -21.12 -5.85
C ALA A 126 -11.69 -21.31 -4.33
N LEU A 127 -11.04 -20.51 -3.50
CA LEU A 127 -11.14 -20.54 -2.05
C LEU A 127 -11.64 -19.18 -1.54
N ARG A 128 -12.89 -19.17 -1.04
CA ARG A 128 -13.50 -17.97 -0.48
C ARG A 128 -12.78 -17.54 0.82
N ALA A 129 -12.43 -16.27 0.92
CA ALA A 129 -11.86 -15.71 2.14
C ALA A 129 -12.95 -15.50 3.21
N GLN A 130 -12.62 -15.73 4.49
CA GLN A 130 -13.51 -15.44 5.61
C GLN A 130 -13.36 -13.96 6.02
N THR A 131 -13.88 -13.08 5.17
CA THR A 131 -13.78 -11.62 5.36
C THR A 131 -14.97 -10.92 4.72
N LYS A 132 -15.07 -9.62 4.94
CA LYS A 132 -16.12 -8.77 4.37
C LYS A 132 -15.55 -7.72 3.46
N THR A 133 -16.36 -7.29 2.50
CA THR A 133 -16.13 -6.13 1.67
C THR A 133 -17.16 -5.03 1.93
N PHE A 134 -16.86 -3.80 1.53
CA PHE A 134 -17.74 -2.65 1.69
C PHE A 134 -18.50 -2.39 0.38
N LEU A 135 -19.83 -2.44 0.46
CA LEU A 135 -20.78 -2.24 -0.63
C LEU A 135 -21.69 -1.02 -0.34
N GLU A 136 -22.64 -0.72 -1.22
CA GLU A 136 -23.58 0.40 -1.04
C GLU A 136 -24.41 0.23 0.24
N GLU A 137 -24.84 -0.98 0.53
CA GLU A 137 -25.68 -1.31 1.70
C GLU A 137 -24.85 -1.57 2.98
N GLY A 138 -23.52 -1.39 2.93
CA GLY A 138 -22.60 -1.62 4.03
C GLY A 138 -21.69 -2.84 3.83
N PHE A 139 -21.25 -3.44 4.93
CA PHE A 139 -20.34 -4.58 4.88
C PHE A 139 -21.09 -5.89 4.57
N ALA A 140 -20.65 -6.57 3.49
CA ALA A 140 -21.15 -7.89 3.08
C ALA A 140 -20.00 -8.90 3.02
N ASP A 141 -20.32 -10.19 3.11
CA ASP A 141 -19.35 -11.25 2.89
C ASP A 141 -18.85 -11.21 1.44
N VAL A 142 -17.57 -11.51 1.22
CA VAL A 142 -17.03 -11.62 -0.13
C VAL A 142 -17.68 -12.78 -0.89
N SER A 143 -17.76 -12.67 -2.23
CA SER A 143 -18.31 -13.74 -3.07
C SER A 143 -17.34 -14.90 -3.25
N GLU A 144 -17.87 -16.07 -3.64
CA GLU A 144 -17.04 -17.22 -4.04
C GLU A 144 -16.15 -16.82 -5.23
N PRO A 145 -14.82 -16.97 -5.12
CA PRO A 145 -13.92 -16.68 -6.22
C PRO A 145 -13.82 -17.87 -7.18
N ARG A 146 -13.33 -17.59 -8.39
CA ARG A 146 -12.79 -18.61 -9.26
C ARG A 146 -11.25 -18.57 -9.31
N ALA A 147 -10.63 -19.68 -9.64
CA ALA A 147 -9.20 -19.66 -9.93
C ALA A 147 -8.94 -18.92 -11.26
N LEU A 148 -7.86 -18.13 -11.32
CA LEU A 148 -7.34 -17.58 -12.58
C LEU A 148 -6.81 -18.71 -13.46
N ASP A 149 -7.21 -18.73 -14.73
CA ASP A 149 -6.58 -19.59 -15.72
C ASP A 149 -5.17 -19.09 -16.05
N LEU A 150 -4.27 -20.01 -16.44
CA LEU A 150 -2.91 -19.64 -16.87
C LEU A 150 -2.92 -18.62 -18.02
N SER A 151 -3.89 -18.73 -18.92
CA SER A 151 -4.06 -17.82 -20.07
C SER A 151 -4.44 -16.40 -19.68
N GLU A 152 -4.94 -16.16 -18.44
CA GLU A 152 -5.32 -14.85 -17.92
C GLU A 152 -4.14 -14.11 -17.28
N ILE A 153 -3.12 -14.83 -16.78
CA ILE A 153 -1.95 -14.24 -16.11
C ILE A 153 -1.27 -13.13 -16.93
N PRO A 154 -1.02 -13.33 -18.25
CA PRO A 154 -0.48 -12.24 -19.08
C PRO A 154 -1.37 -11.00 -19.14
N GLY A 155 -2.69 -11.14 -18.93
CA GLY A 155 -3.64 -10.04 -18.80
C GLY A 155 -3.37 -9.21 -17.54
N ILE A 156 -3.24 -9.88 -16.41
CA ILE A 156 -2.92 -9.24 -15.12
C ILE A 156 -1.59 -8.48 -15.19
N LEU A 157 -0.57 -9.07 -15.82
CA LEU A 157 0.73 -8.41 -15.98
C LEU A 157 0.64 -7.16 -16.88
N ARG A 158 -0.18 -7.21 -17.95
CA ARG A 158 -0.46 -6.03 -18.78
C ARG A 158 -1.22 -4.95 -18.00
N ASP A 159 -2.13 -5.32 -17.10
CA ASP A 159 -2.86 -4.36 -16.26
C ASP A 159 -1.89 -3.63 -15.31
N TYR A 160 -0.92 -4.32 -14.69
CA TYR A 160 0.15 -3.68 -13.92
C TYR A 160 1.00 -2.72 -14.77
N GLU A 161 1.40 -3.13 -15.99
CA GLU A 161 2.18 -2.30 -16.90
C GLU A 161 1.39 -1.05 -17.34
N ASN A 162 0.11 -1.20 -17.67
CA ASN A 162 -0.77 -0.09 -18.05
C ASN A 162 -1.02 0.87 -16.88
N ALA A 163 -1.29 0.34 -15.70
CA ALA A 163 -1.46 1.14 -14.48
C ALA A 163 -0.18 1.94 -14.16
N ALA A 164 0.99 1.32 -14.31
CA ALA A 164 2.28 1.98 -14.14
C ALA A 164 2.49 3.14 -15.15
N ARG A 165 2.09 2.96 -16.42
CA ARG A 165 2.14 3.99 -17.45
C ARG A 165 1.19 5.15 -17.13
N ASN A 166 -0.04 4.82 -16.74
CA ASN A 166 -1.06 5.79 -16.34
C ASN A 166 -0.63 6.58 -15.09
N ALA A 167 0.02 5.92 -14.12
CA ALA A 167 0.58 6.59 -12.94
C ALA A 167 1.63 7.64 -13.32
N LYS A 168 2.50 7.32 -14.27
CA LYS A 168 3.51 8.26 -14.80
C LYS A 168 2.85 9.43 -15.52
N GLU A 169 1.83 9.16 -16.33
CA GLU A 169 1.03 10.19 -17.00
C GLU A 169 0.27 11.06 -15.99
N ALA A 170 -0.26 10.51 -14.92
CA ALA A 170 -0.93 11.26 -13.85
C ALA A 170 0.03 12.11 -12.99
N GLY A 171 1.35 12.06 -13.23
CA GLY A 171 2.34 12.91 -12.57
C GLY A 171 2.80 12.41 -11.19
N PHE A 172 2.61 11.15 -10.83
CA PHE A 172 3.18 10.60 -9.61
C PHE A 172 4.71 10.61 -9.65
N ASP A 173 5.34 10.69 -8.48
CA ASP A 173 6.81 10.66 -8.34
C ASP A 173 7.36 9.21 -8.39
N GLY A 174 6.51 8.21 -8.24
CA GLY A 174 6.83 6.79 -8.26
C GLY A 174 5.59 5.95 -7.93
N LEU A 175 5.80 4.67 -7.66
CA LEU A 175 4.70 3.78 -7.28
C LEU A 175 5.12 2.71 -6.27
N GLU A 176 4.12 2.15 -5.59
CA GLU A 176 4.23 1.01 -4.71
C GLU A 176 3.35 -0.13 -5.21
N ILE A 177 3.90 -1.33 -5.34
CA ILE A 177 3.13 -2.54 -5.66
C ILE A 177 2.53 -3.09 -4.37
N HIS A 178 1.22 -3.30 -4.34
CA HIS A 178 0.56 -3.87 -3.18
C HIS A 178 0.61 -5.40 -3.22
N ALA A 179 1.57 -6.00 -2.53
CA ALA A 179 1.77 -7.45 -2.39
C ALA A 179 1.59 -7.91 -0.92
N ALA A 180 0.60 -7.35 -0.23
CA ALA A 180 0.38 -7.54 1.20
C ALA A 180 -1.12 -7.70 1.51
N ASN A 181 -1.45 -7.88 2.80
CA ASN A 181 -2.80 -7.82 3.36
C ASN A 181 -3.80 -8.83 2.79
N GLY A 182 -3.34 -9.95 2.25
CA GLY A 182 -4.21 -10.99 1.73
C GLY A 182 -4.86 -10.63 0.39
N TYR A 183 -4.29 -9.71 -0.41
CA TYR A 183 -4.73 -9.37 -1.76
C TYR A 183 -4.03 -10.22 -2.83
N LEU A 184 -4.29 -10.00 -4.12
CA LEU A 184 -3.97 -10.94 -5.19
C LEU A 184 -2.53 -11.48 -5.14
N LEU A 185 -1.52 -10.61 -5.08
CA LEU A 185 -0.12 -11.04 -5.08
C LEU A 185 0.23 -11.81 -3.80
N ASP A 186 -0.26 -11.35 -2.64
CA ASP A 186 -0.09 -12.05 -1.36
C ASP A 186 -0.81 -13.41 -1.35
N GLN A 187 -2.00 -13.47 -1.98
CA GLN A 187 -2.75 -14.73 -2.16
C GLN A 187 -1.98 -15.75 -3.00
N PHE A 188 -1.27 -15.30 -4.05
CA PHE A 188 -0.43 -16.18 -4.87
C PHE A 188 0.81 -16.65 -4.11
N MET A 189 1.45 -15.79 -3.33
CA MET A 189 2.66 -16.12 -2.58
C MET A 189 2.42 -17.17 -1.49
N LYS A 190 1.29 -17.10 -0.77
CA LYS A 190 1.04 -17.90 0.44
C LYS A 190 0.29 -19.20 0.16
N ASP A 191 0.80 -20.32 0.65
CA ASP A 191 0.27 -21.66 0.40
C ASP A 191 -1.14 -21.91 0.96
N GLY A 192 -1.54 -21.21 2.02
CA GLY A 192 -2.89 -21.29 2.58
C GLY A 192 -3.99 -20.79 1.65
N SER A 193 -3.65 -20.00 0.62
CA SER A 193 -4.59 -19.49 -0.39
C SER A 193 -4.27 -19.96 -1.81
N ASN A 194 -3.09 -20.50 -2.05
CA ASN A 194 -2.62 -20.97 -3.35
C ASN A 194 -2.42 -22.48 -3.37
N HIS A 195 -3.41 -23.20 -3.88
CA HIS A 195 -3.39 -24.66 -4.07
C HIS A 195 -3.18 -25.06 -5.53
N ARG A 196 -2.55 -24.20 -6.35
CA ARG A 196 -2.24 -24.48 -7.74
C ARG A 196 -1.16 -25.56 -7.87
N ALA A 197 -1.24 -26.34 -8.94
CA ALA A 197 -0.25 -27.35 -9.29
C ALA A 197 0.54 -27.01 -10.58
N ASP A 198 0.39 -25.77 -11.08
CA ASP A 198 1.07 -25.28 -12.28
C ASP A 198 2.28 -24.38 -11.92
N ALA A 199 2.82 -23.67 -12.91
CA ALA A 199 3.99 -22.80 -12.75
C ALA A 199 3.83 -21.65 -11.71
N TYR A 200 2.61 -21.40 -11.19
CA TYR A 200 2.30 -20.37 -10.21
C TYR A 200 1.88 -20.95 -8.86
N GLY A 201 2.11 -22.24 -8.60
CA GLY A 201 1.77 -22.91 -7.34
C GLY A 201 2.79 -23.95 -6.90
N GLY A 202 2.58 -24.53 -5.72
CA GLY A 202 3.47 -25.53 -5.12
C GLY A 202 4.69 -24.92 -4.44
N SER A 203 5.86 -24.89 -5.09
CA SER A 203 7.09 -24.38 -4.47
C SER A 203 7.05 -22.87 -4.19
N ILE A 204 7.89 -22.40 -3.29
CA ILE A 204 8.03 -20.96 -2.96
C ILE A 204 8.34 -20.16 -4.24
N GLU A 205 9.23 -20.64 -5.09
CA GLU A 205 9.63 -19.98 -6.35
C GLU A 205 8.43 -19.79 -7.28
N ASN A 206 7.60 -20.83 -7.42
CA ASN A 206 6.41 -20.76 -8.25
C ASN A 206 5.34 -19.84 -7.67
N ARG A 207 5.12 -19.90 -6.35
CA ARG A 207 4.15 -19.01 -5.67
C ARG A 207 4.56 -17.54 -5.71
N ALA A 208 5.86 -17.26 -5.62
CA ALA A 208 6.40 -15.89 -5.71
C ALA A 208 6.41 -15.34 -7.15
N ARG A 209 6.30 -16.20 -8.16
CA ARG A 209 6.46 -15.85 -9.59
C ARG A 209 5.61 -14.68 -10.03
N LEU A 210 4.30 -14.67 -9.73
CA LEU A 210 3.41 -13.58 -10.16
C LEU A 210 3.84 -12.23 -9.57
N THR A 211 4.29 -12.21 -8.33
CA THR A 211 4.77 -10.98 -7.67
C THR A 211 6.03 -10.45 -8.35
N ILE A 212 6.96 -11.34 -8.70
CA ILE A 212 8.19 -10.95 -9.39
C ILE A 212 7.88 -10.46 -10.81
N GLU A 213 7.08 -11.19 -11.58
CA GLU A 213 6.69 -10.81 -12.95
C GLU A 213 5.88 -9.49 -12.99
N ALA A 214 4.98 -9.25 -12.03
CA ALA A 214 4.28 -7.98 -11.90
C ALA A 214 5.26 -6.82 -11.61
N THR A 215 6.26 -7.07 -10.78
CA THR A 215 7.32 -6.09 -10.50
C THR A 215 8.15 -5.81 -11.75
N GLU A 216 8.55 -6.84 -12.49
CA GLU A 216 9.26 -6.68 -13.77
C GLU A 216 8.43 -5.93 -14.81
N ALA A 217 7.10 -6.18 -14.88
CA ALA A 217 6.21 -5.47 -15.78
C ALA A 217 6.18 -3.96 -15.48
N VAL A 218 6.15 -3.58 -14.21
CA VAL A 218 6.21 -2.18 -13.75
C VAL A 218 7.57 -1.55 -14.06
N LEU A 219 8.67 -2.29 -13.88
CA LEU A 219 10.03 -1.82 -14.14
C LEU A 219 10.34 -1.55 -15.62
N LYS A 220 9.52 -2.03 -16.55
CA LYS A 220 9.59 -1.62 -17.97
C LYS A 220 9.22 -0.14 -18.18
N ILE A 221 8.48 0.45 -17.24
CA ILE A 221 7.91 1.80 -17.33
C ILE A 221 8.64 2.79 -16.40
N TRP A 222 9.06 2.31 -15.22
CA TRP A 222 9.63 3.15 -14.17
C TRP A 222 11.07 2.76 -13.83
N ASP A 223 11.88 3.77 -13.53
CA ASP A 223 13.20 3.56 -12.95
C ASP A 223 13.08 2.84 -11.60
N LYS A 224 13.93 1.85 -11.39
CA LYS A 224 13.89 0.98 -10.21
C LYS A 224 13.89 1.73 -8.87
N GLY A 225 14.62 2.84 -8.76
CA GLY A 225 14.65 3.69 -7.57
C GLY A 225 13.33 4.41 -7.25
N ARG A 226 12.36 4.39 -8.19
CA ARG A 226 11.01 4.97 -8.06
C ARG A 226 9.92 3.92 -7.85
N VAL A 227 10.28 2.67 -7.71
CA VAL A 227 9.36 1.54 -7.49
C VAL A 227 9.63 0.93 -6.13
N GLY A 228 8.57 0.80 -5.34
CA GLY A 228 8.58 0.06 -4.09
C GLY A 228 7.54 -1.06 -4.08
N ILE A 229 7.60 -1.90 -3.06
CA ILE A 229 6.64 -2.98 -2.86
C ILE A 229 6.26 -3.11 -1.40
N ARG A 230 4.97 -3.32 -1.12
CA ARG A 230 4.48 -3.56 0.24
C ARG A 230 4.24 -5.03 0.49
N LEU A 231 4.75 -5.53 1.63
CA LEU A 231 4.75 -6.94 2.04
C LEU A 231 4.17 -7.10 3.45
N SER A 232 3.51 -8.24 3.71
CA SER A 232 2.98 -8.58 5.04
C SER A 232 3.15 -10.09 5.33
N PRO A 233 4.12 -10.51 6.15
CA PRO A 233 4.32 -11.93 6.48
C PRO A 233 3.19 -12.55 7.28
N ALA A 234 2.53 -11.79 8.15
CA ALA A 234 1.45 -12.31 8.98
C ALA A 234 0.20 -12.72 8.19
N LYS A 235 -0.62 -13.60 8.78
CA LYS A 235 -1.92 -14.00 8.24
C LYS A 235 -2.88 -12.81 8.19
N VAL A 236 -3.52 -12.61 7.03
CA VAL A 236 -4.61 -11.65 6.83
C VAL A 236 -5.65 -12.23 5.88
N ASN A 237 -6.94 -12.08 6.16
CA ASN A 237 -8.06 -12.55 5.32
C ASN A 237 -7.92 -14.02 4.89
N ASP A 238 -7.58 -14.90 5.85
CA ASP A 238 -7.28 -16.32 5.62
C ASP A 238 -6.15 -16.60 4.62
N THR A 239 -5.31 -15.62 4.38
CA THR A 239 -4.11 -15.74 3.56
C THR A 239 -2.92 -15.89 4.51
N ALA A 240 -2.45 -17.12 4.69
CA ALA A 240 -1.33 -17.48 5.56
C ALA A 240 -0.32 -18.34 4.78
N ASP A 241 0.92 -18.37 5.22
CA ASP A 241 1.94 -19.29 4.72
C ASP A 241 2.40 -20.22 5.83
N SER A 242 2.71 -21.46 5.48
CA SER A 242 3.22 -22.49 6.42
C SER A 242 4.66 -22.21 6.85
N ASN A 243 5.44 -21.47 6.04
CA ASN A 243 6.82 -21.06 6.35
C ASN A 243 7.07 -19.62 5.88
N PRO A 244 6.53 -18.60 6.59
CA PRO A 244 6.64 -17.21 6.17
C PRO A 244 8.08 -16.72 6.11
N GLN A 245 8.99 -17.19 7.00
CA GLN A 245 10.39 -16.80 6.93
C GLN A 245 11.05 -17.21 5.61
N ALA A 246 10.91 -18.48 5.20
CA ALA A 246 11.51 -18.96 3.95
C ALA A 246 10.90 -18.25 2.72
N LEU A 247 9.57 -18.06 2.72
CA LEU A 247 8.88 -17.35 1.64
C LEU A 247 9.40 -15.93 1.49
N PHE A 248 9.38 -15.13 2.57
CA PHE A 248 9.75 -13.72 2.49
C PHE A 248 11.25 -13.52 2.32
N SER A 249 12.12 -14.42 2.81
CA SER A 249 13.54 -14.41 2.48
C SER A 249 13.77 -14.57 0.97
N HIS A 250 13.09 -15.54 0.34
CA HIS A 250 13.16 -15.74 -1.11
C HIS A 250 12.62 -14.52 -1.89
N VAL A 251 11.46 -14.00 -1.50
CA VAL A 251 10.85 -12.82 -2.15
C VAL A 251 11.77 -11.60 -2.06
N VAL A 252 12.27 -11.29 -0.87
CA VAL A 252 13.16 -10.14 -0.65
C VAL A 252 14.47 -10.28 -1.45
N GLU A 253 15.07 -11.48 -1.50
CA GLU A 253 16.26 -11.74 -2.32
C GLU A 253 16.00 -11.48 -3.81
N LYS A 254 14.87 -11.94 -4.36
CA LYS A 254 14.50 -11.69 -5.75
C LYS A 254 14.27 -10.21 -6.03
N LEU A 255 13.57 -9.52 -5.14
CA LEU A 255 13.31 -8.07 -5.26
C LEU A 255 14.59 -7.25 -5.15
N ASP A 256 15.54 -7.64 -4.29
CA ASP A 256 16.87 -7.03 -4.22
C ASP A 256 17.63 -7.17 -5.55
N GLY A 257 17.54 -8.35 -6.18
CA GLY A 257 18.10 -8.59 -7.52
C GLY A 257 17.55 -7.64 -8.59
N LEU A 258 16.29 -7.23 -8.49
CA LEU A 258 15.66 -6.23 -9.38
C LEU A 258 16.08 -4.80 -9.06
N GLY A 259 16.57 -4.54 -7.85
CA GLY A 259 17.12 -3.25 -7.41
C GLY A 259 16.05 -2.21 -7.14
N LEU A 260 14.92 -2.58 -6.53
CA LEU A 260 13.84 -1.66 -6.15
C LEU A 260 14.32 -0.55 -5.21
N GLY A 261 13.61 0.58 -5.24
CA GLY A 261 13.86 1.71 -4.35
C GLY A 261 13.62 1.36 -2.88
N TYR A 262 12.56 0.58 -2.58
CA TYR A 262 12.26 0.17 -1.21
C TYR A 262 11.39 -1.08 -1.12
N ILE A 263 11.47 -1.73 0.05
CA ILE A 263 10.46 -2.63 0.57
C ILE A 263 9.73 -1.95 1.74
N HIS A 264 8.39 -2.06 1.78
CA HIS A 264 7.53 -1.52 2.82
C HIS A 264 6.92 -2.68 3.61
N MET A 265 7.45 -2.94 4.79
CA MET A 265 7.12 -4.12 5.57
C MET A 265 6.08 -3.82 6.64
N ILE A 266 4.99 -4.58 6.65
CA ILE A 266 4.07 -4.62 7.78
C ILE A 266 4.62 -5.64 8.78
N GLU A 267 5.15 -5.16 9.88
CA GLU A 267 5.77 -6.00 10.92
C GLU A 267 4.70 -6.54 11.87
N GLY A 268 4.45 -7.85 11.83
CA GLY A 268 3.39 -8.50 12.60
C GLY A 268 2.01 -8.40 11.96
N ALA A 269 0.95 -8.55 12.76
CA ALA A 269 -0.43 -8.50 12.31
C ALA A 269 -0.83 -7.06 11.95
N THR A 270 -1.45 -6.88 10.80
CA THR A 270 -1.94 -5.56 10.35
C THR A 270 -2.88 -4.95 11.40
N GLN A 271 -2.54 -3.77 11.91
CA GLN A 271 -3.26 -3.07 12.99
C GLN A 271 -3.32 -3.83 14.33
N GLY A 272 -2.44 -4.80 14.55
CA GLY A 272 -2.46 -5.68 15.71
C GLY A 272 -1.07 -5.93 16.31
N ASP A 273 -0.93 -7.12 16.85
CA ASP A 273 0.29 -7.58 17.51
C ASP A 273 1.47 -7.64 16.54
N ARG A 274 2.56 -6.98 16.89
CA ARG A 274 3.81 -6.98 16.12
C ARG A 274 4.56 -8.32 16.16
N ASN A 275 4.26 -9.15 17.15
CA ASN A 275 4.84 -10.48 17.34
C ASN A 275 3.91 -11.62 16.85
N ALA A 276 2.88 -11.30 16.05
CA ALA A 276 1.89 -12.26 15.56
C ALA A 276 2.46 -13.32 14.62
N VAL A 277 3.67 -13.15 14.12
CA VAL A 277 4.37 -14.09 13.25
C VAL A 277 5.86 -14.10 13.60
N ASP A 278 6.45 -15.29 13.62
CA ASP A 278 7.88 -15.47 13.85
C ASP A 278 8.64 -15.28 12.53
N VAL A 279 9.09 -14.05 12.31
CA VAL A 279 9.89 -13.64 11.13
C VAL A 279 11.01 -12.72 11.59
N ASP A 280 12.20 -12.99 11.13
CA ASP A 280 13.39 -12.16 11.33
C ASP A 280 13.36 -10.94 10.39
N TYR A 281 12.69 -9.87 10.85
CA TYR A 281 12.62 -8.61 10.08
C TYR A 281 13.97 -7.94 9.91
N GLU A 282 14.91 -8.09 10.87
CA GLU A 282 16.25 -7.54 10.77
C GLU A 282 17.06 -8.26 9.70
N GLY A 283 16.96 -9.60 9.63
CA GLY A 283 17.55 -10.40 8.55
C GLY A 283 16.98 -10.06 7.17
N LEU A 284 15.65 -9.86 7.06
CA LEU A 284 15.01 -9.40 5.82
C LEU A 284 15.53 -8.02 5.42
N ARG A 285 15.63 -7.07 6.38
CA ARG A 285 16.21 -5.75 6.15
C ARG A 285 17.65 -5.85 5.66
N GLY A 286 18.46 -6.70 6.30
CA GLY A 286 19.88 -6.90 5.95
C GLY A 286 20.09 -7.52 4.57
N SER A 287 19.10 -8.26 4.04
CA SER A 287 19.12 -8.90 2.72
C SER A 287 18.68 -7.99 1.58
N PHE A 288 18.28 -6.74 1.87
CA PHE A 288 17.79 -5.79 0.87
C PHE A 288 18.64 -4.52 0.86
N ARG A 289 19.25 -4.20 -0.28
CA ARG A 289 20.12 -3.03 -0.46
C ARG A 289 19.39 -1.70 -0.64
N GLY A 290 18.14 -1.74 -1.05
CA GLY A 290 17.28 -0.56 -1.11
C GLY A 290 16.81 -0.10 0.28
N ALA A 291 15.94 0.90 0.32
CA ALA A 291 15.39 1.38 1.59
C ALA A 291 14.39 0.39 2.20
N TYR A 292 14.37 0.32 3.53
CA TYR A 292 13.37 -0.41 4.30
C TYR A 292 12.43 0.57 4.98
N ILE A 293 11.13 0.47 4.70
CA ILE A 293 10.07 1.23 5.36
C ILE A 293 9.38 0.32 6.37
N ALA A 294 9.54 0.60 7.66
CA ALA A 294 8.85 -0.12 8.73
C ALA A 294 7.44 0.43 8.92
N ASN A 295 6.47 -0.45 9.13
CA ASN A 295 5.08 -0.09 9.38
C ASN A 295 4.44 -1.06 10.39
N ASN A 296 3.56 -0.62 11.17
CA ASN A 296 2.64 -1.24 12.09
C ASN A 296 2.73 -0.67 13.53
N GLY A 297 1.90 0.34 13.80
CA GLY A 297 1.68 0.84 15.16
C GLY A 297 2.86 1.58 15.78
N TYR A 298 3.76 2.14 14.99
CA TYR A 298 4.85 2.97 15.49
C TYR A 298 4.33 4.24 16.17
N SER A 299 4.85 4.54 17.36
CA SER A 299 4.79 5.88 17.96
C SER A 299 5.97 6.72 17.45
N ARG A 300 5.96 8.01 17.78
CA ARG A 300 7.08 8.92 17.50
C ARG A 300 8.41 8.39 18.05
N ASP A 301 8.42 7.98 19.32
CA ASP A 301 9.63 7.55 20.01
C ASP A 301 10.12 6.18 19.51
N MET A 302 9.20 5.23 19.26
CA MET A 302 9.54 3.95 18.63
C MET A 302 10.19 4.14 17.25
N ALA A 303 9.66 5.08 16.45
CA ALA A 303 10.19 5.38 15.13
C ALA A 303 11.58 6.02 15.21
N ALA A 304 11.77 6.97 16.15
CA ALA A 304 13.07 7.59 16.39
C ALA A 304 14.14 6.55 16.80
N GLU A 305 13.77 5.63 17.69
CA GLU A 305 14.66 4.55 18.12
C GLU A 305 15.00 3.59 16.96
N ALA A 306 14.00 3.18 16.17
CA ALA A 306 14.20 2.28 15.03
C ALA A 306 15.11 2.89 13.96
N LEU A 307 14.98 4.20 13.70
CA LEU A 307 15.84 4.95 12.78
C LEU A 307 17.25 5.11 13.34
N SER A 308 17.38 5.48 14.61
CA SER A 308 18.69 5.72 15.25
C SER A 308 19.51 4.43 15.40
N SER A 309 18.84 3.28 15.58
CA SER A 309 19.49 1.96 15.65
C SER A 309 19.80 1.35 14.27
N GLY A 310 19.33 1.95 13.17
CA GLY A 310 19.52 1.42 11.81
C GLY A 310 18.60 0.25 11.46
N ARG A 311 17.62 -0.09 12.31
CA ARG A 311 16.62 -1.15 12.04
C ARG A 311 15.70 -0.79 10.87
N THR A 312 15.52 0.48 10.57
CA THR A 312 14.75 0.98 9.42
C THR A 312 15.37 2.24 8.84
N ASP A 313 15.05 2.53 7.60
CA ASP A 313 15.45 3.78 6.92
C ASP A 313 14.35 4.84 6.97
N LEU A 314 13.09 4.40 6.93
CA LEU A 314 11.89 5.22 6.91
C LEU A 314 10.82 4.54 7.76
N VAL A 315 9.88 5.31 8.32
CA VAL A 315 8.75 4.76 9.08
C VAL A 315 7.44 5.26 8.52
N ALA A 316 6.51 4.32 8.26
CA ALA A 316 5.19 4.63 7.73
C ALA A 316 4.13 4.68 8.83
N PHE A 317 3.36 5.78 8.83
CA PHE A 317 2.28 6.03 9.76
C PHE A 317 0.94 6.06 9.04
N GLY A 318 -0.02 5.27 9.51
CA GLY A 318 -1.37 5.23 8.94
C GLY A 318 -2.32 6.15 9.72
N ARG A 319 -2.95 5.62 10.77
CA ARG A 319 -4.01 6.30 11.54
C ARG A 319 -3.62 7.69 12.05
N LEU A 320 -2.36 7.89 12.39
CA LEU A 320 -1.88 9.19 12.83
C LEU A 320 -1.97 10.25 11.73
N PHE A 321 -1.66 9.89 10.47
CA PHE A 321 -1.86 10.82 9.33
C PHE A 321 -3.33 11.03 8.96
N ILE A 322 -4.24 10.11 9.32
CA ILE A 322 -5.68 10.38 9.11
C ILE A 322 -6.10 11.64 9.87
N ALA A 323 -5.78 11.69 11.17
CA ALA A 323 -6.27 12.74 12.07
C ALA A 323 -5.33 13.96 12.20
N ASN A 324 -4.09 13.84 11.71
CA ASN A 324 -3.09 14.89 11.83
C ASN A 324 -2.51 15.23 10.46
N PRO A 325 -3.11 16.19 9.72
CA PRO A 325 -2.56 16.62 8.44
C PRO A 325 -1.14 17.18 8.57
N ASP A 326 -0.82 17.76 9.69
CA ASP A 326 0.45 18.36 10.09
C ASP A 326 1.30 17.44 11.00
N LEU A 327 1.17 16.12 10.89
CA LEU A 327 1.83 15.14 11.76
C LEU A 327 3.34 15.37 11.91
N VAL A 328 4.02 15.76 10.83
CA VAL A 328 5.47 16.02 10.84
C VAL A 328 5.79 17.17 11.83
N GLU A 329 5.03 18.23 11.79
CA GLU A 329 5.22 19.37 12.69
C GLU A 329 4.84 19.03 14.13
N ARG A 330 3.72 18.33 14.35
CA ARG A 330 3.35 17.81 15.66
C ARG A 330 4.45 16.94 16.28
N PHE A 331 5.04 16.08 15.49
CA PHE A 331 6.16 15.26 15.96
C PHE A 331 7.41 16.08 16.23
N ARG A 332 7.70 17.11 15.42
CA ARG A 332 8.84 18.02 15.61
C ARG A 332 8.73 18.79 16.92
N LEU A 333 7.56 19.34 17.20
CA LEU A 333 7.28 20.11 18.40
C LEU A 333 6.90 19.26 19.61
N ASN A 334 6.77 17.93 19.44
CA ASN A 334 6.20 17.03 20.44
C ASN A 334 4.82 17.51 20.93
N ALA A 335 4.02 18.05 20.01
CA ALA A 335 2.70 18.61 20.28
C ALA A 335 1.63 17.50 20.41
N PRO A 336 0.48 17.80 21.06
CA PRO A 336 -0.64 16.87 21.15
C PRO A 336 -1.15 16.45 19.79
N LEU A 337 -1.57 15.18 19.67
CA LEU A 337 -2.14 14.62 18.45
C LEU A 337 -3.67 14.67 18.50
N ASN A 338 -4.29 14.90 17.34
CA ASN A 338 -5.72 14.69 17.19
C ASN A 338 -6.05 13.19 17.22
N GLU A 339 -7.15 12.82 17.87
CA GLU A 339 -7.64 11.46 17.88
C GLU A 339 -8.43 11.15 16.60
N PRO A 340 -8.14 10.01 15.93
CA PRO A 340 -8.85 9.63 14.73
C PRO A 340 -10.27 9.11 15.02
N ASP A 341 -11.28 9.72 14.39
CA ASP A 341 -12.66 9.25 14.45
C ASP A 341 -12.85 8.03 13.52
N ARG A 342 -12.90 6.84 14.09
CA ARG A 342 -13.01 5.57 13.35
C ARG A 342 -14.29 5.48 12.52
N ALA A 343 -15.38 6.14 12.93
CA ALA A 343 -16.63 6.13 12.19
C ALA A 343 -16.54 6.84 10.83
N THR A 344 -15.51 7.68 10.65
CA THR A 344 -15.26 8.45 9.43
C THR A 344 -14.13 7.89 8.55
N PHE A 345 -13.57 6.72 8.88
CA PHE A 345 -12.45 6.17 8.12
C PHE A 345 -12.83 5.86 6.69
N TYR A 346 -14.02 5.34 6.44
CA TYR A 346 -14.48 4.88 5.14
C TYR A 346 -15.72 5.64 4.67
N GLY A 347 -15.71 6.07 3.40
CA GLY A 347 -16.83 6.78 2.80
C GLY A 347 -17.03 8.22 3.31
N GLY A 348 -18.16 8.82 2.98
CA GLY A 348 -18.52 10.17 3.41
C GLY A 348 -17.91 11.30 2.57
N GLY A 349 -17.90 12.50 3.16
CA GLY A 349 -17.41 13.73 2.54
C GLY A 349 -16.20 14.32 3.27
N VAL A 350 -16.31 15.59 3.65
CA VAL A 350 -15.28 16.39 4.35
C VAL A 350 -14.97 15.84 5.73
N LYS A 351 -16.02 15.45 6.48
CA LYS A 351 -15.91 15.02 7.88
C LYS A 351 -14.97 13.82 8.03
N GLY A 352 -13.97 13.94 8.92
CA GLY A 352 -12.96 12.94 9.20
C GLY A 352 -12.01 12.67 8.01
N TYR A 353 -11.96 13.61 7.06
CA TYR A 353 -11.09 13.54 5.89
C TYR A 353 -10.20 14.77 5.74
N THR A 354 -10.82 15.95 5.56
CA THR A 354 -10.10 17.21 5.36
C THR A 354 -10.38 18.27 6.42
N ASP A 355 -11.15 17.95 7.45
CA ASP A 355 -11.60 18.85 8.52
C ASP A 355 -10.89 18.65 9.87
N TYR A 356 -9.88 17.77 9.93
CA TYR A 356 -9.06 17.70 11.14
C TYR A 356 -8.20 18.96 11.27
N PRO A 357 -8.20 19.62 12.45
CA PRO A 357 -7.51 20.89 12.63
C PRO A 357 -5.98 20.69 12.61
N GLY A 358 -5.29 21.63 11.98
CA GLY A 358 -3.85 21.83 12.15
C GLY A 358 -3.54 22.50 13.49
N LEU A 359 -2.24 22.58 13.84
CA LEU A 359 -1.80 23.27 15.08
C LEU A 359 -2.19 24.74 15.08
N ASP A 360 -2.07 25.41 13.94
CA ASP A 360 -2.38 26.84 13.81
C ASP A 360 -3.89 27.16 13.90
N GLU A 361 -4.75 26.15 13.71
CA GLU A 361 -6.21 26.27 13.77
C GLU A 361 -6.77 25.86 15.13
N ALA A 362 -5.95 25.25 15.99
CA ALA A 362 -6.34 24.77 17.32
C ALA A 362 -6.00 25.76 18.47
N ALA A 363 -5.45 26.94 18.13
CA ALA A 363 -5.02 27.94 19.09
C ALA A 363 -6.13 28.99 19.40
#